data_879b4ad4dc6276dad5a449292ce05f95
#
_entry.id   879b4ad4dc6276dad5a449292ce05f95
#
_cell.length_a   1.000
_cell.length_b   1.000
_cell.length_c   1.000
_cell.angle_alpha   90.00
_cell.angle_beta   90.00
_cell.angle_gamma   90.00
#
_symmetry.space_group_name_H-M   'P 1'
#
loop_
_entity.id
_entity.type
_entity.pdbx_description
1 polymer ?
#
loop_
_entity_poly.entity_id
_entity_poly.type
_entity_poly.pdbx_seq_one_letter_code
_entity_poly.pdbx_strand_id
1 'polypeptide(L)'
;VNIYITNTWIFELRYFILIWFSDIFHKFPRLSRISTLFLILLVVFPTVFLDGCAFSRHAPDQSARISSGYEPEQTDSVSSESTDNDNQRADSSSANAFDEFLLQLFRSEAALNTINLHFSLSSPESYGITEVPISLGSISSQASKENRAALENTTAALKRFDREKLSKPRQLTYDILSDYLAMEQKGTDFSLYEEYLNPSSGTQAQLPVLYEEYRFSSEDDIKTYLKLLPLTGSYFDQIIAFEKQKAAAGLFMSDAICKSVIEQCSRFADDGDDHYLILTFNKKVDAFKDLSDEQKTAYKKQNEKIVKEVIFPAYTSLASSLTSLLGSGKNEKGLCYLKHGRDYYEYLVYENTGCADSIADIQTMIGQKRLSDLSEAAALTDSNPSLWKDAQKASLSYAEPASVLEQLKEQMQADFPKAPDVSYTVSPIEECMEDYLAPAYYITAPIDDYNANSIYINAKTDASTMRYFTTLAHEGFPGHLYQTIMSYQSGLPAIRSILNYPGYVEGWATYVEMMSYHYAGLREDAATLLALNQSALLSLYASTDIGIHYDGWSLADTIKFWNDYGISDPDTIAEIYRYIISEPVSYTHLRAHETE
;
A
#
# COMPACT_ATOMS: atom_id res chain seq x y z
N VAL A 1 22.21 4.54 32.47
CA VAL A 1 21.45 5.79 32.54
C VAL A 1 21.85 6.63 31.34
N ASN A 2 21.06 6.64 30.31
CA ASN A 2 20.98 7.62 29.20
C ASN A 2 20.70 6.94 27.83
N ILE A 3 19.54 6.33 27.68
CA ILE A 3 18.96 6.02 26.36
C ILE A 3 17.42 6.04 26.48
N TYR A 4 16.86 7.18 26.88
CA TYR A 4 15.43 7.42 26.85
C TYR A 4 15.14 8.89 26.48
N ILE A 5 15.67 9.39 25.37
CA ILE A 5 15.39 10.76 24.90
C ILE A 5 15.41 10.79 23.37
N THR A 6 14.48 10.14 22.70
CA THR A 6 14.27 10.44 21.26
C THR A 6 12.80 10.46 20.81
N ASN A 7 11.87 9.85 21.52
CA ASN A 7 10.46 9.89 21.11
C ASN A 7 9.58 10.83 21.94
N THR A 8 9.99 11.26 23.13
CA THR A 8 9.25 12.20 23.97
C THR A 8 9.37 13.65 23.47
N TRP A 9 10.44 13.98 22.76
CA TRP A 9 10.68 15.35 22.26
C TRP A 9 9.74 15.77 21.15
N ILE A 10 9.25 14.85 20.33
CA ILE A 10 8.30 15.18 19.25
C ILE A 10 6.92 15.52 19.86
N PHE A 11 6.53 14.91 20.97
CA PHE A 11 5.28 15.20 21.67
C PHE A 11 5.34 16.51 22.47
N GLU A 12 6.45 16.80 23.14
CA GLU A 12 6.68 18.04 23.89
C GLU A 12 6.87 19.24 22.96
N LEU A 13 7.52 19.08 21.82
CA LEU A 13 7.67 20.14 20.81
C LEU A 13 6.31 20.60 20.25
N ARG A 14 5.33 19.70 20.13
CA ARG A 14 3.95 20.02 19.70
C ARG A 14 3.24 20.96 20.70
N TYR A 15 3.41 20.72 21.98
CA TYR A 15 2.81 21.57 23.02
C TYR A 15 3.50 22.93 23.14
N PHE A 16 4.82 22.98 22.93
CA PHE A 16 5.59 24.24 22.96
C PHE A 16 5.33 25.12 21.74
N ILE A 17 5.17 24.51 20.56
CA ILE A 17 4.85 25.22 19.32
C ILE A 17 3.46 25.86 19.41
N LEU A 18 2.45 25.18 19.97
CA LEU A 18 1.11 25.73 20.17
C LEU A 18 1.09 26.94 21.10
N ILE A 19 1.89 26.95 22.16
CA ILE A 19 1.99 28.06 23.11
C ILE A 19 2.79 29.22 22.51
N TRP A 20 3.84 28.94 21.77
CA TRP A 20 4.71 29.93 21.15
C TRP A 20 4.01 30.70 20.01
N PHE A 21 3.17 30.03 19.24
CA PHE A 21 2.37 30.65 18.17
C PHE A 21 1.28 31.59 18.73
N SER A 22 0.69 31.29 19.86
CA SER A 22 -0.27 32.20 20.52
C SER A 22 0.35 33.55 20.85
N ASP A 23 1.64 33.60 21.20
CA ASP A 23 2.36 34.83 21.56
C ASP A 23 2.81 35.65 20.34
N ILE A 24 3.07 35.03 19.19
CA ILE A 24 3.45 35.73 17.95
C ILE A 24 2.25 36.47 17.35
N PHE A 25 1.03 35.94 17.42
CA PHE A 25 -0.17 36.59 16.90
C PHE A 25 -0.49 37.92 17.60
N HIS A 26 -0.09 38.08 18.84
CA HIS A 26 -0.26 39.36 19.53
C HIS A 26 0.77 40.43 19.18
N LYS A 27 1.88 40.04 18.53
CA LYS A 27 2.99 40.97 18.25
C LYS A 27 3.04 41.56 16.83
N PHE A 28 2.35 40.92 15.83
CA PHE A 28 2.43 41.37 14.42
C PHE A 28 1.07 41.45 13.71
N PRO A 29 0.33 42.55 13.81
CA PRO A 29 -1.03 42.68 13.25
C PRO A 29 -1.12 42.94 11.73
N ARG A 30 -0.05 42.83 10.96
CA ARG A 30 -0.01 43.21 9.53
C ARG A 30 0.56 42.15 8.56
N LEU A 31 0.49 40.88 8.88
CA LEU A 31 0.72 39.85 7.88
C LEU A 31 -0.51 39.74 6.95
N SER A 32 -0.26 39.65 5.62
CA SER A 32 -1.33 39.60 4.63
C SER A 32 -2.29 38.41 4.94
N ARG A 33 -3.61 38.61 4.71
CA ARG A 33 -4.65 37.60 5.01
C ARG A 33 -4.38 36.23 4.39
N ILE A 34 -3.68 36.19 3.25
CA ILE A 34 -3.25 34.96 2.57
C ILE A 34 -2.22 34.19 3.41
N SER A 35 -1.22 34.88 3.99
CA SER A 35 -0.21 34.23 4.86
C SER A 35 -0.82 33.62 6.12
N THR A 36 -1.94 34.14 6.61
CA THR A 36 -2.62 33.63 7.81
C THR A 36 -3.34 32.30 7.54
N LEU A 37 -3.87 32.09 6.35
CA LEU A 37 -4.46 30.80 5.95
C LEU A 37 -3.40 29.68 5.92
N PHE A 38 -2.19 29.98 5.47
CA PHE A 38 -1.10 29.00 5.32
C PHE A 38 -0.42 28.61 6.63
N LEU A 39 -0.40 29.49 7.62
CA LEU A 39 0.18 29.17 8.94
C LEU A 39 -0.56 28.04 9.68
N ILE A 40 -1.76 27.71 9.23
CA ILE A 40 -2.68 26.77 9.86
C ILE A 40 -2.51 25.34 9.35
N LEU A 41 -1.87 25.15 8.18
CA LEU A 41 -1.53 23.84 7.61
C LEU A 41 -0.55 23.03 8.48
N LEU A 42 0.20 23.66 9.39
CA LEU A 42 1.26 23.02 10.19
C LEU A 42 0.80 22.14 11.36
N VAL A 43 -0.46 22.23 11.80
CA VAL A 43 -0.89 21.57 13.05
C VAL A 43 -1.36 20.12 12.86
N VAL A 44 -1.42 19.62 11.61
CA VAL A 44 -1.99 18.29 11.30
C VAL A 44 -0.95 17.26 10.85
N PHE A 45 0.32 17.45 11.14
CA PHE A 45 1.40 16.54 10.71
C PHE A 45 2.22 15.95 11.85
N PRO A 46 2.75 14.80 11.74
CA PRO A 46 3.17 13.93 10.64
C PRO A 46 2.74 12.49 10.87
N THR A 47 1.81 11.95 10.18
CA THR A 47 1.57 10.51 10.19
C THR A 47 0.56 10.07 9.12
N VAL A 48 0.40 10.78 8.01
CA VAL A 48 -0.51 10.38 6.93
C VAL A 48 0.01 9.17 6.14
N PHE A 49 1.24 8.72 6.38
CA PHE A 49 1.92 7.81 5.48
C PHE A 49 2.51 6.59 6.15
N LEU A 50 1.67 5.85 6.84
CA LEU A 50 1.86 4.42 6.99
C LEU A 50 0.56 3.80 6.48
N ASP A 51 0.44 3.74 5.16
CA ASP A 51 -0.71 3.15 4.51
C ASP A 51 -0.80 1.67 4.85
N GLY A 52 -1.91 1.26 5.43
CA GLY A 52 -2.24 -0.15 5.61
C GLY A 52 -2.27 -0.91 4.29
N CYS A 53 -2.30 -0.20 3.16
CA CYS A 53 -2.26 -0.77 1.82
C CYS A 53 -0.87 -1.03 1.25
N ALA A 54 0.22 -0.69 1.97
CA ALA A 54 1.57 -1.10 1.62
C ALA A 54 1.75 -2.64 1.58
N PHE A 55 0.80 -3.39 2.13
CA PHE A 55 0.76 -4.86 1.99
C PHE A 55 0.73 -5.36 0.55
N SER A 56 0.28 -4.53 -0.40
CA SER A 56 0.19 -4.92 -1.80
C SER A 56 1.46 -4.65 -2.61
N ARG A 57 2.37 -3.79 -2.15
CA ARG A 57 3.53 -3.37 -2.95
C ARG A 57 4.75 -4.28 -2.83
N HIS A 58 4.88 -5.02 -1.72
CA HIS A 58 6.03 -5.86 -1.44
C HIS A 58 5.64 -7.19 -0.81
N ALA A 59 4.52 -7.78 -1.18
CA ALA A 59 4.43 -9.23 -1.06
C ALA A 59 5.66 -9.77 -1.81
N PRO A 60 6.44 -10.70 -1.21
CA PRO A 60 7.67 -11.14 -1.82
C PRO A 60 7.44 -11.50 -3.27
N ASP A 61 8.02 -10.68 -4.15
CA ASP A 61 8.07 -10.85 -5.60
C ASP A 61 6.74 -11.10 -6.34
N GLN A 62 5.94 -10.04 -6.56
CA GLN A 62 4.82 -10.09 -7.50
C GLN A 62 5.28 -10.17 -8.97
N SER A 63 6.57 -9.99 -9.24
CA SER A 63 7.13 -10.00 -10.60
C SER A 63 7.49 -11.38 -11.15
N ALA A 64 7.36 -12.47 -10.38
CA ALA A 64 7.81 -13.78 -10.80
C ALA A 64 6.68 -14.70 -11.31
N ARG A 65 6.64 -14.84 -12.59
CA ARG A 65 6.11 -16.00 -13.33
C ARG A 65 4.62 -16.04 -13.63
N ILE A 66 4.20 -15.35 -14.64
CA ILE A 66 3.14 -15.86 -15.50
C ILE A 66 3.68 -17.14 -16.17
N SER A 67 3.39 -18.30 -15.59
CA SER A 67 3.93 -19.56 -16.10
C SER A 67 3.28 -19.95 -17.42
N SER A 68 4.13 -20.25 -18.41
CA SER A 68 3.74 -20.73 -19.72
C SER A 68 3.22 -22.18 -19.66
N GLY A 69 1.92 -22.34 -19.42
CA GLY A 69 1.28 -23.67 -19.40
C GLY A 69 0.13 -23.85 -20.39
N TYR A 70 -0.19 -22.81 -21.18
CA TYR A 70 -1.28 -22.92 -22.13
C TYR A 70 -0.75 -23.29 -23.52
N GLU A 71 -0.69 -24.60 -23.85
CA GLU A 71 -0.71 -25.10 -25.23
C GLU A 71 -2.17 -25.37 -25.58
N PRO A 72 -2.80 -24.60 -26.49
CA PRO A 72 -4.14 -24.93 -26.96
C PRO A 72 -4.07 -26.17 -27.87
N GLU A 73 -4.85 -27.19 -27.56
CA GLU A 73 -5.07 -28.31 -28.48
C GLU A 73 -5.49 -27.78 -29.87
N GLN A 74 -4.77 -28.21 -30.89
CA GLN A 74 -5.14 -27.96 -32.27
C GLN A 74 -6.43 -28.72 -32.56
N THR A 75 -7.56 -28.01 -32.65
CA THR A 75 -8.75 -28.60 -33.22
C THR A 75 -8.63 -28.63 -34.73
N ASP A 76 -8.56 -29.82 -35.28
CA ASP A 76 -8.59 -30.10 -36.71
C ASP A 76 -9.86 -29.50 -37.36
N SER A 77 -9.63 -28.82 -38.47
CA SER A 77 -10.65 -28.22 -39.31
C SER A 77 -11.59 -29.28 -39.92
N VAL A 78 -12.83 -29.31 -39.49
CA VAL A 78 -13.92 -29.97 -40.21
C VAL A 78 -14.73 -28.90 -40.94
N SER A 79 -14.70 -28.99 -42.27
CA SER A 79 -15.52 -28.19 -43.17
C SER A 79 -16.96 -28.71 -43.25
N SER A 80 -17.95 -27.88 -43.12
CA SER A 80 -19.12 -27.67 -43.98
C SER A 80 -20.35 -27.06 -43.31
N GLU A 81 -20.83 -26.00 -43.92
CA GLU A 81 -22.21 -25.46 -44.05
C GLU A 81 -23.26 -25.66 -42.96
N SER A 82 -23.50 -24.55 -42.18
CA SER A 82 -24.86 -24.07 -41.81
C SER A 82 -24.74 -22.71 -41.09
N THR A 83 -25.40 -21.68 -41.63
CA THR A 83 -24.95 -20.28 -41.50
C THR A 83 -25.56 -19.44 -40.37
N ASP A 84 -26.32 -19.93 -39.40
CA ASP A 84 -26.82 -19.12 -38.28
C ASP A 84 -26.66 -19.76 -36.89
N ASN A 85 -26.65 -21.06 -36.77
CA ASN A 85 -26.37 -21.75 -35.50
C ASN A 85 -24.89 -21.87 -35.19
N ASP A 86 -24.01 -21.78 -36.18
CA ASP A 86 -22.57 -21.94 -36.03
C ASP A 86 -21.89 -20.67 -35.48
N ASN A 87 -22.44 -19.46 -35.82
CA ASN A 87 -21.91 -18.21 -35.26
C ASN A 87 -22.18 -18.11 -33.73
N GLN A 88 -23.38 -18.49 -33.26
CA GLN A 88 -23.67 -18.51 -31.82
C GLN A 88 -22.86 -19.60 -31.06
N ARG A 89 -22.57 -20.73 -31.70
CA ARG A 89 -21.73 -21.78 -31.14
C ARG A 89 -20.27 -21.41 -31.13
N ALA A 90 -19.78 -20.75 -32.19
CA ALA A 90 -18.40 -20.25 -32.28
C ALA A 90 -18.16 -19.12 -31.29
N ASP A 91 -19.12 -18.18 -31.11
CA ASP A 91 -19.03 -17.11 -30.13
C ASP A 91 -19.06 -17.63 -28.68
N SER A 92 -19.89 -18.64 -28.40
CA SER A 92 -19.92 -19.27 -27.08
C SER A 92 -18.64 -20.07 -26.77
N SER A 93 -18.06 -20.73 -27.76
CA SER A 93 -16.79 -21.45 -27.63
C SER A 93 -15.60 -20.51 -27.39
N SER A 94 -15.56 -19.39 -28.11
CA SER A 94 -14.52 -18.37 -27.93
C SER A 94 -14.64 -17.66 -26.58
N ALA A 95 -15.86 -17.38 -26.12
CA ALA A 95 -16.13 -16.80 -24.81
C ALA A 95 -15.68 -17.73 -23.67
N ASN A 96 -15.98 -19.01 -23.75
CA ASN A 96 -15.56 -20.02 -22.77
C ASN A 96 -14.03 -20.19 -22.75
N ALA A 97 -13.39 -20.14 -23.92
CA ALA A 97 -11.92 -20.22 -24.01
C ALA A 97 -11.24 -18.99 -23.36
N PHE A 98 -11.84 -17.81 -23.49
CA PHE A 98 -11.34 -16.60 -22.84
C PHE A 98 -11.48 -16.67 -21.32
N ASP A 99 -12.64 -17.12 -20.83
CA ASP A 99 -12.87 -17.26 -19.38
C ASP A 99 -11.92 -18.32 -18.77
N GLU A 100 -11.65 -19.42 -19.47
CA GLU A 100 -10.68 -20.42 -19.01
C GLU A 100 -9.23 -19.86 -19.03
N PHE A 101 -8.86 -19.09 -20.04
CA PHE A 101 -7.58 -18.39 -20.05
C PHE A 101 -7.42 -17.47 -18.83
N LEU A 102 -8.44 -16.67 -18.50
CA LEU A 102 -8.42 -15.80 -17.33
C LEU A 102 -8.30 -16.60 -16.02
N LEU A 103 -9.01 -17.73 -15.94
CA LEU A 103 -8.94 -18.60 -14.75
C LEU A 103 -7.57 -19.27 -14.61
N GLN A 104 -6.94 -19.72 -15.70
CA GLN A 104 -5.60 -20.28 -15.65
C GLN A 104 -4.57 -19.23 -15.25
N LEU A 105 -4.69 -18.01 -15.78
CA LEU A 105 -3.84 -16.89 -15.38
C LEU A 105 -4.00 -16.60 -13.88
N PHE A 106 -5.23 -16.52 -13.38
CA PHE A 106 -5.50 -16.34 -11.95
C PHE A 106 -4.85 -17.43 -11.10
N ARG A 107 -4.99 -18.70 -11.48
CA ARG A 107 -4.36 -19.84 -10.76
C ARG A 107 -2.84 -19.68 -10.68
N SER A 108 -2.22 -19.30 -11.77
CA SER A 108 -0.77 -19.10 -11.83
C SER A 108 -0.31 -17.96 -10.93
N GLU A 109 -1.00 -16.82 -10.96
CA GLU A 109 -0.67 -15.66 -10.17
C GLU A 109 -0.92 -15.88 -8.68
N ALA A 110 -2.09 -16.43 -8.29
CA ALA A 110 -2.40 -16.73 -6.90
C ALA A 110 -1.40 -17.73 -6.28
N ALA A 111 -0.86 -18.65 -7.08
CA ALA A 111 0.06 -19.69 -6.65
C ALA A 111 1.56 -19.32 -6.74
N LEU A 112 1.91 -18.06 -7.01
CA LEU A 112 3.30 -17.61 -7.17
C LEU A 112 4.16 -17.90 -5.94
N ASN A 113 3.62 -17.69 -4.76
CA ASN A 113 4.26 -18.04 -3.50
C ASN A 113 3.22 -18.37 -2.42
N THR A 114 3.68 -18.92 -1.31
CA THR A 114 2.81 -19.40 -0.24
C THR A 114 2.04 -18.27 0.43
N ILE A 115 2.64 -17.10 0.60
CA ILE A 115 2.00 -15.94 1.24
C ILE A 115 0.87 -15.41 0.34
N ASN A 116 1.14 -15.18 -0.94
CA ASN A 116 0.12 -14.74 -1.89
C ASN A 116 -1.07 -15.69 -1.90
N LEU A 117 -0.81 -17.00 -1.99
CA LEU A 117 -1.88 -18.00 -2.01
C LEU A 117 -2.73 -17.94 -0.73
N HIS A 118 -2.06 -17.89 0.43
CA HIS A 118 -2.72 -17.90 1.73
C HIS A 118 -3.64 -16.68 1.96
N PHE A 119 -3.20 -15.49 1.52
CA PHE A 119 -3.99 -14.27 1.65
C PHE A 119 -5.03 -14.10 0.54
N SER A 120 -4.80 -14.65 -0.65
CA SER A 120 -5.74 -14.55 -1.76
C SER A 120 -6.92 -15.51 -1.67
N LEU A 121 -6.72 -16.71 -1.11
CA LEU A 121 -7.74 -17.77 -1.10
C LEU A 121 -7.82 -18.48 0.26
N SER A 122 -9.05 -18.72 0.72
CA SER A 122 -9.34 -19.61 1.87
C SER A 122 -9.40 -21.08 1.46
N SER A 123 -9.81 -21.37 0.22
CA SER A 123 -9.99 -22.72 -0.32
C SER A 123 -9.39 -22.83 -1.73
N PRO A 124 -8.05 -22.86 -1.85
CA PRO A 124 -7.36 -22.93 -3.15
C PRO A 124 -7.81 -24.07 -4.05
N GLU A 125 -8.20 -25.21 -3.44
CA GLU A 125 -8.70 -26.39 -4.14
C GLU A 125 -10.03 -26.11 -4.89
N SER A 126 -10.83 -25.15 -4.45
CA SER A 126 -12.06 -24.74 -5.15
C SER A 126 -11.76 -24.09 -6.52
N TYR A 127 -10.57 -23.55 -6.67
CA TYR A 127 -10.04 -23.03 -7.93
C TYR A 127 -9.17 -24.05 -8.68
N GLY A 128 -9.04 -25.28 -8.17
CA GLY A 128 -8.20 -26.33 -8.76
C GLY A 128 -6.70 -26.16 -8.46
N ILE A 129 -6.34 -25.40 -7.42
CA ILE A 129 -4.96 -25.24 -6.96
C ILE A 129 -4.73 -26.23 -5.83
N THR A 130 -4.06 -27.34 -6.09
CA THR A 130 -3.96 -28.47 -5.13
C THR A 130 -2.54 -28.75 -4.65
N GLU A 131 -1.52 -28.47 -5.45
CA GLU A 131 -0.13 -28.74 -5.11
C GLU A 131 0.74 -27.53 -5.43
N VAL A 132 1.08 -26.73 -4.41
CA VAL A 132 1.96 -25.57 -4.55
C VAL A 132 3.18 -25.75 -3.66
N PRO A 133 4.40 -25.66 -4.19
CA PRO A 133 5.61 -25.68 -3.38
C PRO A 133 5.61 -24.55 -2.35
N ILE A 134 6.02 -24.86 -1.11
CA ILE A 134 6.16 -23.82 -0.09
C ILE A 134 7.34 -22.92 -0.45
N SER A 135 7.07 -21.64 -0.65
CA SER A 135 8.03 -20.66 -1.18
C SER A 135 7.70 -19.24 -0.70
N LEU A 136 8.73 -18.41 -0.57
CA LEU A 136 8.62 -16.95 -0.44
C LEU A 136 8.80 -16.21 -1.78
N GLY A 137 8.93 -16.95 -2.89
CA GLY A 137 9.29 -16.40 -4.19
C GLY A 137 10.81 -16.44 -4.45
N SER A 138 11.25 -15.74 -5.50
CA SER A 138 12.66 -15.73 -5.92
C SER A 138 13.08 -14.36 -6.44
N ILE A 139 14.19 -13.84 -5.93
CA ILE A 139 14.81 -12.59 -6.37
C ILE A 139 16.15 -12.93 -7.03
N SER A 140 16.19 -12.89 -8.35
CA SER A 140 17.43 -13.14 -9.09
C SER A 140 17.32 -12.63 -10.53
N SER A 141 18.47 -12.38 -11.17
CA SER A 141 18.48 -12.02 -12.60
C SER A 141 17.92 -13.13 -13.51
N GLN A 142 17.90 -14.38 -13.06
CA GLN A 142 17.26 -15.47 -13.77
C GLN A 142 15.74 -15.40 -13.63
N ALA A 143 15.24 -15.15 -12.42
CA ALA A 143 13.80 -14.94 -12.17
C ALA A 143 13.27 -13.74 -12.97
N SER A 144 13.99 -12.61 -13.03
CA SER A 144 13.60 -11.45 -13.85
C SER A 144 13.51 -11.78 -15.36
N LYS A 145 14.42 -12.61 -15.90
CA LYS A 145 14.34 -13.06 -17.29
C LYS A 145 13.15 -14.00 -17.54
N GLU A 146 12.88 -14.90 -16.61
CA GLU A 146 11.75 -15.81 -16.67
C GLU A 146 10.44 -15.05 -16.60
N ASN A 147 10.35 -14.04 -15.74
CA ASN A 147 9.19 -13.15 -15.65
C ASN A 147 8.95 -12.41 -16.97
N ARG A 148 9.97 -11.76 -17.53
CA ARG A 148 9.86 -11.10 -18.85
C ARG A 148 9.31 -12.06 -19.92
N ALA A 149 9.87 -13.27 -20.02
CA ALA A 149 9.42 -14.26 -20.98
C ALA A 149 7.97 -14.70 -20.72
N ALA A 150 7.58 -14.84 -19.47
CA ALA A 150 6.21 -15.18 -19.07
C ALA A 150 5.22 -14.07 -19.47
N LEU A 151 5.55 -12.79 -19.20
CA LEU A 151 4.75 -11.64 -19.64
C LEU A 151 4.59 -11.57 -21.16
N GLU A 152 5.68 -11.80 -21.92
CA GLU A 152 5.64 -11.87 -23.39
C GLU A 152 4.70 -12.98 -23.88
N ASN A 153 4.81 -14.18 -23.29
CA ASN A 153 3.96 -15.32 -23.63
C ASN A 153 2.48 -15.07 -23.31
N THR A 154 2.18 -14.52 -22.14
CA THR A 154 0.80 -14.18 -21.74
C THR A 154 0.21 -13.09 -22.63
N THR A 155 0.98 -12.06 -22.96
CA THR A 155 0.57 -11.02 -23.92
C THR A 155 0.28 -11.64 -25.30
N ALA A 156 1.12 -12.55 -25.77
CA ALA A 156 0.89 -13.25 -27.03
C ALA A 156 -0.35 -14.17 -26.99
N ALA A 157 -0.60 -14.82 -25.85
CA ALA A 157 -1.80 -15.63 -25.65
C ALA A 157 -3.08 -14.77 -25.62
N LEU A 158 -3.08 -13.64 -24.91
CA LEU A 158 -4.19 -12.69 -24.87
C LEU A 158 -4.54 -12.17 -26.27
N LYS A 159 -3.55 -11.83 -27.09
CA LYS A 159 -3.74 -11.34 -28.47
C LYS A 159 -4.33 -12.36 -29.43
N ARG A 160 -4.45 -13.64 -29.07
CA ARG A 160 -5.15 -14.66 -29.89
C ARG A 160 -6.66 -14.52 -29.83
N PHE A 161 -7.19 -13.87 -28.80
CA PHE A 161 -8.62 -13.60 -28.68
C PHE A 161 -9.01 -12.36 -29.51
N ASP A 162 -10.05 -12.48 -30.32
CA ASP A 162 -10.63 -11.36 -31.06
C ASP A 162 -11.49 -10.54 -30.12
N ARG A 163 -10.95 -9.40 -29.65
CA ARG A 163 -11.61 -8.50 -28.71
C ARG A 163 -13.05 -8.13 -29.14
N GLU A 164 -13.24 -7.85 -30.43
CA GLU A 164 -14.54 -7.40 -30.95
C GLU A 164 -15.63 -8.48 -30.91
N LYS A 165 -15.24 -9.76 -30.79
CA LYS A 165 -16.15 -10.89 -30.61
C LYS A 165 -16.49 -11.17 -29.13
N LEU A 166 -15.81 -10.51 -28.20
CA LEU A 166 -16.09 -10.64 -26.78
C LEU A 166 -17.30 -9.77 -26.37
N SER A 167 -18.03 -10.19 -25.35
CA SER A 167 -19.07 -9.35 -24.74
C SER A 167 -18.46 -8.10 -24.08
N LYS A 168 -19.26 -7.04 -23.91
CA LYS A 168 -18.75 -5.78 -23.31
C LYS A 168 -18.00 -5.95 -21.98
N PRO A 169 -18.50 -6.75 -21.01
CA PRO A 169 -17.73 -7.01 -19.78
C PRO A 169 -16.40 -7.70 -20.03
N ARG A 170 -16.35 -8.66 -20.98
CA ARG A 170 -15.11 -9.35 -21.34
C ARG A 170 -14.15 -8.44 -22.12
N GLN A 171 -14.66 -7.53 -22.98
CA GLN A 171 -13.84 -6.51 -23.63
C GLN A 171 -13.15 -5.63 -22.61
N LEU A 172 -13.87 -5.17 -21.57
CA LEU A 172 -13.28 -4.38 -20.51
C LEU A 172 -12.17 -5.17 -19.76
N THR A 173 -12.40 -6.45 -19.44
CA THR A 173 -11.37 -7.29 -18.80
C THR A 173 -10.17 -7.50 -19.72
N TYR A 174 -10.39 -7.68 -21.03
CA TYR A 174 -9.32 -7.79 -22.04
C TYR A 174 -8.48 -6.50 -22.07
N ASP A 175 -9.14 -5.34 -22.10
CA ASP A 175 -8.46 -4.04 -22.16
C ASP A 175 -7.62 -3.78 -20.91
N ILE A 176 -8.18 -4.02 -19.72
CA ILE A 176 -7.47 -3.86 -18.45
C ILE A 176 -6.29 -4.83 -18.36
N LEU A 177 -6.47 -6.09 -18.72
CA LEU A 177 -5.38 -7.06 -18.70
C LEU A 177 -4.30 -6.72 -19.74
N SER A 178 -4.68 -6.24 -20.93
CA SER A 178 -3.75 -5.80 -21.95
C SER A 178 -2.89 -4.61 -21.49
N ASP A 179 -3.51 -3.65 -20.83
CA ASP A 179 -2.83 -2.50 -20.24
C ASP A 179 -1.88 -2.92 -19.12
N TYR A 180 -2.38 -3.74 -18.18
CA TYR A 180 -1.59 -4.28 -17.08
C TYR A 180 -0.34 -5.03 -17.57
N LEU A 181 -0.49 -5.94 -18.53
CA LEU A 181 0.64 -6.69 -19.10
C LEU A 181 1.65 -5.80 -19.82
N ALA A 182 1.18 -4.72 -20.47
CA ALA A 182 2.07 -3.76 -21.12
C ALA A 182 2.86 -2.94 -20.09
N MET A 183 2.21 -2.55 -19.00
CA MET A 183 2.83 -1.85 -17.87
C MET A 183 3.89 -2.73 -17.20
N GLU A 184 3.55 -3.96 -16.83
CA GLU A 184 4.47 -4.93 -16.22
C GLU A 184 5.68 -5.23 -17.13
N GLN A 185 5.44 -5.39 -18.45
CA GLN A 185 6.51 -5.62 -19.41
C GLN A 185 7.49 -4.44 -19.48
N LYS A 186 6.99 -3.19 -19.42
CA LYS A 186 7.83 -2.00 -19.33
C LYS A 186 8.63 -1.97 -18.02
N GLY A 187 8.02 -2.38 -16.89
CA GLY A 187 8.68 -2.50 -15.59
C GLY A 187 9.89 -3.40 -15.59
N THR A 188 9.88 -4.49 -16.41
CA THR A 188 11.04 -5.39 -16.50
C THR A 188 12.33 -4.70 -17.00
N ASP A 189 12.25 -3.54 -17.65
CA ASP A 189 13.42 -2.74 -18.05
C ASP A 189 14.06 -2.04 -16.84
N PHE A 190 13.33 -1.91 -15.74
CA PHE A 190 13.73 -1.24 -14.51
C PHE A 190 13.93 -2.20 -13.33
N SER A 191 13.99 -3.52 -13.57
CA SER A 191 14.07 -4.52 -12.49
C SER A 191 15.21 -4.30 -11.48
N LEU A 192 16.31 -3.65 -11.87
CA LEU A 192 17.40 -3.31 -10.95
C LEU A 192 17.13 -2.02 -10.12
N TYR A 193 16.06 -1.28 -10.43
CA TYR A 193 15.64 -0.10 -9.66
C TYR A 193 14.68 -0.44 -8.53
N GLU A 194 14.15 -1.66 -8.50
CA GLU A 194 13.25 -2.12 -7.44
C GLU A 194 13.87 -1.95 -6.05
N GLU A 195 13.04 -1.56 -5.07
CA GLU A 195 13.46 -1.34 -3.68
C GLU A 195 12.83 -2.39 -2.78
N TYR A 196 13.53 -3.53 -2.60
CA TYR A 196 13.08 -4.58 -1.66
C TYR A 196 13.24 -4.19 -0.20
N LEU A 197 14.06 -3.20 0.10
CA LEU A 197 14.36 -2.73 1.44
C LEU A 197 14.15 -1.22 1.54
N ASN A 198 13.25 -0.81 2.42
CA ASN A 198 13.11 0.59 2.82
C ASN A 198 12.48 0.66 4.23
N PRO A 199 12.52 1.82 4.92
CA PRO A 199 12.05 1.91 6.30
C PRO A 199 10.56 1.68 6.50
N SER A 200 9.70 1.97 5.52
CA SER A 200 8.23 1.91 5.65
C SER A 200 7.64 0.63 5.05
N SER A 201 7.94 0.33 3.81
CA SER A 201 7.31 -0.75 3.04
C SER A 201 8.28 -1.88 2.65
N GLY A 202 9.54 -1.85 3.13
CA GLY A 202 10.53 -2.86 2.81
C GLY A 202 10.21 -4.26 3.35
N THR A 203 10.70 -5.28 2.67
CA THR A 203 10.50 -6.69 3.04
C THR A 203 10.84 -6.98 4.51
N GLN A 204 11.89 -6.33 5.06
CA GLN A 204 12.26 -6.50 6.46
C GLN A 204 11.19 -6.03 7.45
N ALA A 205 10.35 -5.07 7.04
CA ALA A 205 9.26 -4.56 7.85
C ALA A 205 7.96 -5.34 7.60
N GLN A 206 7.66 -5.67 6.35
CA GLN A 206 6.39 -6.27 5.93
C GLN A 206 6.31 -7.78 6.19
N LEU A 207 7.39 -8.53 5.93
CA LEU A 207 7.34 -9.99 6.03
C LEU A 207 6.98 -10.50 7.44
N PRO A 208 7.48 -9.89 8.55
CA PRO A 208 7.06 -10.29 9.89
C PRO A 208 5.59 -10.03 10.19
N VAL A 209 5.02 -8.95 9.64
CA VAL A 209 3.59 -8.66 9.79
C VAL A 209 2.76 -9.73 9.07
N LEU A 210 3.15 -10.12 7.84
CA LEU A 210 2.51 -11.22 7.12
C LEU A 210 2.62 -12.55 7.86
N TYR A 211 3.70 -12.80 8.59
CA TYR A 211 3.82 -13.96 9.45
C TYR A 211 2.91 -13.86 10.67
N GLU A 212 2.84 -12.70 11.28
CA GLU A 212 1.95 -12.48 12.41
C GLU A 212 0.49 -12.66 12.00
N GLU A 213 0.08 -12.10 10.88
CA GLU A 213 -1.29 -12.17 10.37
C GLU A 213 -1.65 -13.50 9.70
N TYR A 214 -0.70 -14.43 9.53
CA TYR A 214 -0.95 -15.73 8.91
C TYR A 214 -2.05 -16.49 9.65
N ARG A 215 -3.15 -16.82 8.97
CA ARG A 215 -4.33 -17.46 9.56
C ARG A 215 -4.13 -18.95 9.78
N PHE A 216 -4.61 -19.47 10.91
CA PHE A 216 -4.64 -20.92 11.20
C PHE A 216 -6.09 -21.41 11.17
N SER A 217 -6.59 -21.75 10.00
CA SER A 217 -7.91 -22.35 9.79
C SER A 217 -7.87 -23.87 9.92
N SER A 218 -6.71 -24.47 9.71
CA SER A 218 -6.44 -25.90 9.79
C SER A 218 -5.10 -26.23 10.44
N GLU A 219 -4.88 -27.47 10.85
CA GLU A 219 -3.55 -27.93 11.31
C GLU A 219 -2.52 -27.85 10.18
N ASP A 220 -2.94 -27.98 8.92
CA ASP A 220 -2.04 -27.92 7.78
C ASP A 220 -1.54 -26.48 7.53
N ASP A 221 -2.31 -25.44 7.90
CA ASP A 221 -1.82 -24.06 7.89
C ASP A 221 -0.67 -23.86 8.88
N ILE A 222 -0.79 -24.44 10.09
CA ILE A 222 0.28 -24.40 11.10
C ILE A 222 1.54 -25.09 10.57
N LYS A 223 1.39 -26.26 9.94
CA LYS A 223 2.51 -27.01 9.36
C LYS A 223 3.14 -26.26 8.19
N THR A 224 2.34 -25.62 7.36
CA THR A 224 2.80 -24.81 6.23
C THR A 224 3.56 -23.58 6.71
N TYR A 225 3.02 -22.85 7.67
CA TYR A 225 3.69 -21.74 8.33
C TYR A 225 5.08 -22.13 8.88
N LEU A 226 5.14 -23.23 9.65
CA LEU A 226 6.40 -23.71 10.23
C LEU A 226 7.43 -24.21 9.20
N LYS A 227 7.01 -24.52 7.97
CA LYS A 227 7.90 -24.83 6.85
C LYS A 227 8.29 -23.57 6.07
N LEU A 228 7.44 -22.54 6.08
CA LEU A 228 7.66 -21.28 5.40
C LEU A 228 8.71 -20.40 6.11
N LEU A 229 8.59 -20.26 7.42
CA LEU A 229 9.49 -19.44 8.25
C LEU A 229 10.99 -19.70 7.99
N PRO A 230 11.47 -20.97 7.93
CA PRO A 230 12.89 -21.23 7.67
C PRO A 230 13.42 -20.70 6.33
N LEU A 231 12.54 -20.41 5.38
CA LEU A 231 12.94 -19.89 4.07
C LEU A 231 13.37 -18.42 4.12
N THR A 232 13.06 -17.70 5.21
CA THR A 232 13.45 -16.27 5.38
C THR A 232 14.92 -16.05 5.20
N GLY A 233 15.78 -16.93 5.76
CA GLY A 233 17.23 -16.79 5.63
C GLY A 233 17.69 -16.79 4.17
N SER A 234 17.27 -17.79 3.41
CA SER A 234 17.63 -17.90 1.98
C SER A 234 16.99 -16.82 1.13
N TYR A 235 15.83 -16.31 1.50
CA TYR A 235 15.18 -15.20 0.84
C TYR A 235 15.94 -13.88 1.07
N PHE A 236 16.36 -13.61 2.30
CA PHE A 236 17.20 -12.44 2.61
C PHE A 236 18.58 -12.53 1.95
N ASP A 237 19.15 -13.72 1.79
CA ASP A 237 20.39 -13.89 1.03
C ASP A 237 20.23 -13.44 -0.43
N GLN A 238 19.07 -13.67 -1.03
CA GLN A 238 18.76 -13.19 -2.39
C GLN A 238 18.62 -11.66 -2.42
N ILE A 239 17.93 -11.06 -1.44
CA ILE A 239 17.86 -9.60 -1.29
C ILE A 239 19.26 -9.00 -1.14
N ILE A 240 20.11 -9.56 -0.27
CA ILE A 240 21.49 -9.12 -0.10
C ILE A 240 22.28 -9.20 -1.41
N ALA A 241 22.08 -10.26 -2.19
CA ALA A 241 22.74 -10.40 -3.49
C ALA A 241 22.25 -9.35 -4.49
N PHE A 242 20.97 -9.01 -4.46
CA PHE A 242 20.35 -7.97 -5.28
C PHE A 242 20.88 -6.58 -4.88
N GLU A 243 20.90 -6.24 -3.59
CA GLU A 243 21.42 -4.95 -3.12
C GLU A 243 22.91 -4.76 -3.46
N LYS A 244 23.70 -5.83 -3.45
CA LYS A 244 25.09 -5.79 -3.94
C LYS A 244 25.16 -5.49 -5.44
N GLN A 245 24.23 -5.98 -6.25
CA GLN A 245 24.15 -5.64 -7.69
C GLN A 245 23.76 -4.18 -7.88
N LYS A 246 22.77 -3.66 -7.11
CA LYS A 246 22.40 -2.24 -7.10
C LYS A 246 23.60 -1.37 -6.74
N ALA A 247 24.34 -1.71 -5.71
CA ALA A 247 25.53 -0.98 -5.29
C ALA A 247 26.60 -0.94 -6.40
N ALA A 248 26.87 -2.07 -7.05
CA ALA A 248 27.80 -2.15 -8.18
C ALA A 248 27.33 -1.34 -9.39
N ALA A 249 26.01 -1.21 -9.61
CA ALA A 249 25.41 -0.42 -10.68
C ALA A 249 25.26 1.08 -10.34
N GLY A 250 25.54 1.49 -9.09
CA GLY A 250 25.34 2.87 -8.62
C GLY A 250 23.88 3.23 -8.38
N LEU A 251 23.04 2.24 -8.07
CA LEU A 251 21.60 2.37 -7.82
C LEU A 251 21.21 2.10 -6.37
N PHE A 252 22.18 1.87 -5.48
CA PHE A 252 21.92 1.56 -4.08
C PHE A 252 21.31 2.77 -3.35
N MET A 253 20.42 2.47 -2.39
CA MET A 253 19.75 3.44 -1.54
C MET A 253 20.73 4.39 -0.84
N SER A 254 20.25 5.53 -0.33
CA SER A 254 21.07 6.46 0.44
C SER A 254 21.61 5.82 1.73
N ASP A 255 22.75 6.32 2.22
CA ASP A 255 23.30 5.86 3.50
C ASP A 255 22.35 6.14 4.69
N ALA A 256 21.52 7.18 4.60
CA ALA A 256 20.54 7.50 5.63
C ALA A 256 19.43 6.43 5.68
N ILE A 257 18.87 6.07 4.54
CA ILE A 257 17.84 5.01 4.40
C ILE A 257 18.43 3.67 4.83
N CYS A 258 19.64 3.34 4.34
CA CYS A 258 20.33 2.10 4.70
C CYS A 258 20.53 1.96 6.21
N LYS A 259 20.92 3.06 6.90
CA LYS A 259 21.06 3.06 8.38
C LYS A 259 19.75 2.81 9.09
N SER A 260 18.64 3.41 8.61
CA SER A 260 17.32 3.16 9.19
C SER A 260 16.91 1.69 9.06
N VAL A 261 17.13 1.07 7.89
CA VAL A 261 16.86 -0.37 7.68
C VAL A 261 17.75 -1.24 8.58
N ILE A 262 19.05 -0.92 8.71
CA ILE A 262 19.97 -1.62 9.63
C ILE A 262 19.48 -1.54 11.07
N GLU A 263 19.03 -0.37 11.50
CA GLU A 263 18.52 -0.15 12.87
C GLU A 263 17.24 -0.96 13.11
N GLN A 264 16.31 -0.98 12.18
CA GLN A 264 15.10 -1.82 12.25
C GLN A 264 15.43 -3.30 12.36
N CYS A 265 16.31 -3.80 11.48
CA CYS A 265 16.75 -5.20 11.52
C CYS A 265 17.43 -5.57 12.84
N SER A 266 18.22 -4.66 13.39
CA SER A 266 18.93 -4.88 14.66
C SER A 266 17.95 -4.94 15.84
N ARG A 267 17.01 -4.01 15.92
CA ARG A 267 15.95 -4.00 16.96
C ARG A 267 15.11 -5.26 16.89
N PHE A 268 14.69 -5.64 15.69
CA PHE A 268 13.87 -6.84 15.49
C PHE A 268 14.54 -8.12 16.06
N ALA A 269 15.86 -8.23 15.98
CA ALA A 269 16.60 -9.39 16.46
C ALA A 269 16.89 -9.36 17.99
N ASP A 270 16.64 -8.24 18.67
CA ASP A 270 17.01 -8.05 20.09
C ASP A 270 15.89 -8.40 21.08
N ASP A 271 14.62 -8.61 20.65
CA ASP A 271 13.46 -8.80 21.53
C ASP A 271 13.42 -10.15 22.27
N GLY A 272 14.29 -11.08 21.94
CA GLY A 272 14.50 -12.33 22.69
C GLY A 272 13.26 -13.23 22.79
N ASP A 273 12.93 -13.67 24.01
CA ASP A 273 11.84 -14.64 24.28
C ASP A 273 10.46 -14.00 24.19
N ASP A 274 10.35 -12.70 24.35
CA ASP A 274 9.10 -11.93 24.31
C ASP A 274 8.75 -11.43 22.88
N HIS A 275 9.47 -11.92 21.88
CA HIS A 275 9.24 -11.50 20.49
C HIS A 275 7.83 -11.86 20.01
N TYR A 276 7.16 -10.92 19.35
CA TYR A 276 5.76 -11.06 18.95
C TYR A 276 5.49 -12.28 18.05
N LEU A 277 6.40 -12.68 17.15
CA LEU A 277 6.27 -13.90 16.35
C LEU A 277 6.24 -15.19 17.21
N ILE A 278 6.72 -15.14 18.46
CA ILE A 278 6.59 -16.25 19.40
C ILE A 278 5.27 -16.13 20.17
N LEU A 279 4.96 -14.95 20.69
CA LEU A 279 3.80 -14.71 21.54
C LEU A 279 2.49 -14.87 20.77
N THR A 280 2.36 -14.26 19.58
CA THR A 280 1.14 -14.33 18.75
C THR A 280 0.91 -15.74 18.20
N PHE A 281 1.97 -16.43 17.75
CA PHE A 281 1.88 -17.83 17.36
C PHE A 281 1.37 -18.69 18.52
N ASN A 282 1.93 -18.52 19.72
CA ASN A 282 1.51 -19.27 20.90
C ASN A 282 0.03 -19.04 21.21
N LYS A 283 -0.44 -17.77 21.16
CA LYS A 283 -1.84 -17.38 21.36
C LYS A 283 -2.77 -18.05 20.33
N LYS A 284 -2.39 -18.00 19.03
CA LYS A 284 -3.16 -18.63 17.94
C LYS A 284 -3.25 -20.15 18.11
N VAL A 285 -2.14 -20.83 18.43
CA VAL A 285 -2.11 -22.28 18.66
C VAL A 285 -2.91 -22.68 19.90
N ASP A 286 -2.86 -21.87 20.99
CA ASP A 286 -3.67 -22.13 22.20
C ASP A 286 -5.17 -22.04 21.92
N ALA A 287 -5.58 -21.11 21.09
CA ALA A 287 -6.98 -20.93 20.68
C ALA A 287 -7.48 -22.05 19.76
N PHE A 288 -6.58 -22.82 19.13
CA PHE A 288 -6.96 -23.89 18.19
C PHE A 288 -7.53 -25.09 18.94
N LYS A 289 -8.80 -25.43 18.69
CA LYS A 289 -9.57 -26.41 19.51
C LYS A 289 -9.25 -27.87 19.18
N ASP A 290 -8.84 -28.16 17.96
CA ASP A 290 -8.70 -29.51 17.43
C ASP A 290 -7.32 -30.14 17.66
N LEU A 291 -6.43 -29.43 18.39
CA LEU A 291 -5.09 -29.92 18.74
C LEU A 291 -5.04 -30.44 20.19
N SER A 292 -4.31 -31.54 20.41
CA SER A 292 -3.97 -31.99 21.77
C SER A 292 -2.94 -31.05 22.42
N ASP A 293 -2.84 -31.06 23.75
CA ASP A 293 -1.87 -30.27 24.51
C ASP A 293 -0.43 -30.63 24.12
N GLU A 294 -0.15 -31.86 23.77
CA GLU A 294 1.16 -32.33 23.31
C GLU A 294 1.49 -31.72 21.93
N GLN A 295 0.51 -31.69 21.00
CA GLN A 295 0.69 -31.08 19.69
C GLN A 295 0.93 -29.56 19.82
N LYS A 296 0.11 -28.87 20.63
CA LYS A 296 0.28 -27.45 20.91
C LYS A 296 1.68 -27.15 21.44
N THR A 297 2.11 -27.93 22.44
CA THR A 297 3.47 -27.78 23.02
C THR A 297 4.56 -28.01 21.98
N ALA A 298 4.41 -29.02 21.12
CA ALA A 298 5.39 -29.33 20.09
C ALA A 298 5.50 -28.19 19.03
N TYR A 299 4.35 -27.67 18.55
CA TYR A 299 4.33 -26.58 17.57
C TYR A 299 4.92 -25.27 18.14
N LYS A 300 4.56 -24.90 19.37
CA LYS A 300 5.11 -23.71 20.04
C LYS A 300 6.63 -23.80 20.16
N LYS A 301 7.15 -24.94 20.64
CA LYS A 301 8.59 -25.17 20.75
C LYS A 301 9.29 -25.12 19.39
N GLN A 302 8.65 -25.64 18.33
CA GLN A 302 9.18 -25.62 16.98
C GLN A 302 9.25 -24.17 16.46
N ASN A 303 8.17 -23.39 16.63
CA ASN A 303 8.14 -21.98 16.22
C ASN A 303 9.22 -21.16 16.95
N GLU A 304 9.27 -21.25 18.27
CA GLU A 304 10.28 -20.58 19.09
C GLU A 304 11.70 -20.90 18.60
N LYS A 305 11.98 -22.16 18.33
CA LYS A 305 13.27 -22.60 17.81
C LYS A 305 13.58 -21.96 16.45
N ILE A 306 12.61 -21.94 15.52
CA ILE A 306 12.79 -21.34 14.19
C ILE A 306 13.03 -19.84 14.30
N VAL A 307 12.26 -19.12 15.11
CA VAL A 307 12.44 -17.68 15.30
C VAL A 307 13.84 -17.39 15.83
N LYS A 308 14.30 -18.09 16.86
CA LYS A 308 15.62 -17.86 17.48
C LYS A 308 16.80 -18.34 16.62
N GLU A 309 16.67 -19.49 15.95
CA GLU A 309 17.79 -20.09 15.23
C GLU A 309 17.85 -19.73 13.75
N VAL A 310 16.77 -19.19 13.16
CA VAL A 310 16.72 -18.84 11.74
C VAL A 310 16.34 -17.37 11.53
N ILE A 311 15.22 -16.91 12.10
CA ILE A 311 14.71 -15.55 11.81
C ILE A 311 15.67 -14.48 12.37
N PHE A 312 16.02 -14.53 13.65
CA PHE A 312 16.95 -13.56 14.24
C PHE A 312 18.34 -13.56 13.55
N PRO A 313 18.96 -14.71 13.27
CA PRO A 313 20.18 -14.73 12.47
C PRO A 313 20.03 -14.16 11.06
N ALA A 314 18.87 -14.36 10.40
CA ALA A 314 18.63 -13.78 9.07
C ALA A 314 18.62 -12.25 9.12
N TYR A 315 17.92 -11.64 10.07
CA TYR A 315 17.90 -10.18 10.29
C TYR A 315 19.29 -9.64 10.66
N THR A 316 20.01 -10.33 11.54
CA THR A 316 21.39 -9.96 11.90
C THR A 316 22.32 -10.01 10.68
N SER A 317 22.19 -11.03 9.83
CA SER A 317 22.96 -11.17 8.59
C SER A 317 22.63 -10.05 7.60
N LEU A 318 21.33 -9.71 7.46
CA LEU A 318 20.88 -8.61 6.62
C LEU A 318 21.49 -7.28 7.08
N ALA A 319 21.36 -6.93 8.38
CA ALA A 319 21.95 -5.73 8.97
C ALA A 319 23.47 -5.64 8.75
N SER A 320 24.18 -6.75 8.98
CA SER A 320 25.63 -6.83 8.79
C SER A 320 26.03 -6.65 7.31
N SER A 321 25.27 -7.26 6.40
CA SER A 321 25.53 -7.15 4.95
C SER A 321 25.29 -5.72 4.46
N LEU A 322 24.20 -5.08 4.88
CA LEU A 322 23.91 -3.68 4.57
C LEU A 322 24.96 -2.73 5.15
N THR A 323 25.45 -3.00 6.38
CA THR A 323 26.55 -2.23 6.98
C THR A 323 27.78 -2.24 6.08
N SER A 324 28.07 -3.34 5.40
CA SER A 324 29.20 -3.45 4.48
C SER A 324 29.02 -2.64 3.18
N LEU A 325 27.79 -2.24 2.85
CA LEU A 325 27.43 -1.45 1.68
C LEU A 325 27.34 0.06 1.96
N LEU A 326 27.43 0.50 3.21
CA LEU A 326 27.48 1.92 3.57
C LEU A 326 28.63 2.63 2.81
N GLY A 327 28.35 3.82 2.32
CA GLY A 327 29.25 4.61 1.47
C GLY A 327 29.12 4.30 -0.04
N SER A 328 28.36 3.27 -0.44
CA SER A 328 28.05 3.01 -1.84
C SER A 328 26.75 3.66 -2.31
N GLY A 329 25.97 4.26 -1.40
CA GLY A 329 24.71 4.93 -1.69
C GLY A 329 24.82 6.04 -2.73
N LYS A 330 23.92 6.08 -3.69
CA LYS A 330 23.87 7.08 -4.76
C LYS A 330 22.53 7.82 -4.84
N ASN A 331 21.48 7.26 -4.25
CA ASN A 331 20.16 7.89 -4.23
C ASN A 331 20.01 8.87 -3.04
N GLU A 332 20.91 9.86 -2.99
CA GLU A 332 20.90 10.90 -1.93
C GLU A 332 19.98 12.09 -2.26
N LYS A 333 19.50 12.19 -3.51
CA LYS A 333 18.86 13.41 -4.03
C LYS A 333 17.63 13.15 -4.89
N GLY A 334 17.18 11.91 -5.01
CA GLY A 334 16.07 11.51 -5.87
C GLY A 334 16.49 10.85 -7.18
N LEU A 335 15.52 10.23 -7.84
CA LEU A 335 15.73 9.34 -8.99
C LEU A 335 16.36 10.05 -10.20
N CYS A 336 16.03 11.31 -10.45
CA CYS A 336 16.55 12.06 -11.61
C CYS A 336 18.08 12.16 -11.68
N TYR A 337 18.77 11.91 -10.58
CA TYR A 337 20.25 11.86 -10.51
C TYR A 337 20.83 10.48 -10.81
N LEU A 338 19.99 9.47 -10.93
CA LEU A 338 20.38 8.13 -11.35
C LEU A 338 20.34 8.00 -12.89
N LYS A 339 21.10 7.06 -13.41
CA LYS A 339 21.03 6.72 -14.84
C LYS A 339 19.60 6.23 -15.16
N HIS A 340 18.96 6.78 -16.21
CA HIS A 340 17.54 6.50 -16.55
C HIS A 340 16.54 6.72 -15.43
N GLY A 341 16.90 7.52 -14.41
CA GLY A 341 16.03 7.74 -13.25
C GLY A 341 14.74 8.49 -13.55
N ARG A 342 14.74 9.42 -14.57
CA ARG A 342 13.50 10.05 -15.03
C ARG A 342 12.60 9.07 -15.79
N ASP A 343 13.16 8.23 -16.65
CA ASP A 343 12.40 7.20 -17.37
C ASP A 343 11.74 6.22 -16.38
N TYR A 344 12.47 5.87 -15.31
CA TYR A 344 11.95 5.04 -14.22
C TYR A 344 10.87 5.77 -13.42
N TYR A 345 11.03 7.05 -13.12
CA TYR A 345 10.02 7.83 -12.42
C TYR A 345 8.72 7.95 -13.23
N GLU A 346 8.80 8.20 -14.56
CA GLU A 346 7.64 8.20 -15.45
C GLU A 346 6.92 6.84 -15.45
N TYR A 347 7.69 5.75 -15.41
CA TYR A 347 7.14 4.40 -15.27
C TYR A 347 6.39 4.24 -13.93
N LEU A 348 7.01 4.64 -12.79
CA LEU A 348 6.39 4.57 -11.46
C LEU A 348 5.11 5.41 -11.38
N VAL A 349 5.09 6.61 -11.97
CA VAL A 349 3.88 7.44 -12.02
C VAL A 349 2.77 6.71 -12.76
N TYR A 350 3.06 6.12 -13.93
CA TYR A 350 2.08 5.34 -14.68
C TYR A 350 1.59 4.11 -13.90
N GLU A 351 2.51 3.31 -13.37
CA GLU A 351 2.22 2.11 -12.58
C GLU A 351 1.31 2.41 -11.38
N ASN A 352 1.70 3.44 -10.61
CA ASN A 352 1.02 3.74 -9.36
C ASN A 352 -0.26 4.56 -9.52
N THR A 353 -0.40 5.36 -10.60
CA THR A 353 -1.56 6.24 -10.79
C THR A 353 -2.45 5.87 -11.97
N GLY A 354 -1.98 5.00 -12.88
CA GLY A 354 -2.62 4.76 -14.17
C GLY A 354 -2.59 5.97 -15.11
N CYS A 355 -1.81 7.02 -14.79
CA CYS A 355 -1.76 8.25 -15.58
C CYS A 355 -0.72 8.17 -16.70
N ALA A 356 -1.17 8.25 -17.94
CA ALA A 356 -0.31 8.29 -19.13
C ALA A 356 0.06 9.71 -19.58
N ASP A 357 -0.38 10.74 -18.86
CA ASP A 357 -0.08 12.13 -19.20
C ASP A 357 1.40 12.45 -18.94
N SER A 358 1.91 13.50 -19.58
CA SER A 358 3.28 13.94 -19.31
C SER A 358 3.42 14.48 -17.89
N ILE A 359 4.62 14.36 -17.30
CA ILE A 359 4.88 14.93 -15.96
C ILE A 359 4.56 16.43 -15.92
N ALA A 360 4.79 17.17 -17.00
CA ALA A 360 4.46 18.59 -17.07
C ALA A 360 2.95 18.87 -17.04
N ASP A 361 2.15 18.01 -17.67
CA ASP A 361 0.69 18.10 -17.62
C ASP A 361 0.18 17.75 -16.22
N ILE A 362 0.73 16.71 -15.60
CA ILE A 362 0.44 16.30 -14.21
C ILE A 362 0.77 17.44 -13.23
N GLN A 363 1.94 18.07 -13.36
CA GLN A 363 2.32 19.24 -12.54
C GLN A 363 1.33 20.39 -12.70
N THR A 364 0.90 20.65 -13.94
CA THR A 364 -0.08 21.70 -14.25
C THR A 364 -1.41 21.41 -13.56
N MET A 365 -1.88 20.18 -13.65
CA MET A 365 -3.12 19.70 -13.07
C MET A 365 -3.11 19.81 -11.54
N ILE A 366 -2.05 19.30 -10.89
CA ILE A 366 -1.84 19.42 -9.43
C ILE A 366 -1.82 20.89 -8.99
N GLY A 367 -1.13 21.76 -9.76
CA GLY A 367 -1.07 23.19 -9.45
C GLY A 367 -2.41 23.90 -9.56
N GLN A 368 -3.22 23.55 -10.56
CA GLN A 368 -4.57 24.10 -10.74
C GLN A 368 -5.51 23.64 -9.62
N LYS A 369 -5.49 22.34 -9.27
CA LYS A 369 -6.29 21.78 -8.17
C LYS A 369 -5.96 22.50 -6.85
N ARG A 370 -4.68 22.60 -6.51
CA ARG A 370 -4.23 23.31 -5.31
C ARG A 370 -4.70 24.75 -5.28
N LEU A 371 -4.60 25.48 -6.39
CA LEU A 371 -5.06 26.87 -6.47
C LEU A 371 -6.57 26.98 -6.26
N SER A 372 -7.34 26.06 -6.83
CA SER A 372 -8.80 25.99 -6.63
C SER A 372 -9.13 25.76 -5.16
N ASP A 373 -8.53 24.73 -4.53
CA ASP A 373 -8.78 24.36 -3.14
C ASP A 373 -8.47 25.52 -2.18
N LEU A 374 -7.32 26.16 -2.37
CA LEU A 374 -6.90 27.28 -1.54
C LEU A 374 -7.79 28.52 -1.75
N SER A 375 -8.27 28.75 -2.97
CA SER A 375 -9.17 29.87 -3.25
C SER A 375 -10.53 29.68 -2.61
N GLU A 376 -11.06 28.46 -2.62
CA GLU A 376 -12.33 28.13 -1.99
C GLU A 376 -12.20 28.16 -0.46
N ALA A 377 -11.14 27.59 0.11
CA ALA A 377 -10.85 27.67 1.54
C ALA A 377 -10.72 29.12 2.03
N ALA A 378 -10.09 30.00 1.22
CA ALA A 378 -10.00 31.43 1.51
C ALA A 378 -11.39 32.09 1.52
N ALA A 379 -12.24 31.80 0.55
CA ALA A 379 -13.60 32.35 0.49
C ALA A 379 -14.46 31.92 1.69
N LEU A 380 -14.34 30.65 2.13
CA LEU A 380 -15.02 30.15 3.34
C LEU A 380 -14.55 30.89 4.60
N THR A 381 -13.25 31.07 4.77
CA THR A 381 -12.69 31.72 5.96
C THR A 381 -12.87 33.24 5.95
N ASP A 382 -12.91 33.90 4.79
CA ASP A 382 -13.26 35.31 4.68
C ASP A 382 -14.72 35.57 5.07
N SER A 383 -15.62 34.65 4.69
CA SER A 383 -17.03 34.71 5.07
C SER A 383 -17.27 34.40 6.56
N ASN A 384 -16.41 33.56 7.15
CA ASN A 384 -16.46 33.17 8.56
C ASN A 384 -15.05 33.07 9.16
N PRO A 385 -14.50 34.17 9.70
CA PRO A 385 -13.13 34.19 10.25
C PRO A 385 -12.85 33.23 11.43
N SER A 386 -13.88 32.73 12.10
CA SER A 386 -13.71 31.74 13.16
C SER A 386 -13.72 30.31 12.66
N LEU A 387 -14.12 30.07 11.39
CA LEU A 387 -14.40 28.75 10.84
C LEU A 387 -13.23 27.78 11.03
N TRP A 388 -12.03 28.22 10.74
CA TRP A 388 -10.84 27.39 10.89
C TRP A 388 -10.63 26.94 12.35
N LYS A 389 -10.72 27.89 13.29
CA LYS A 389 -10.58 27.60 14.71
C LYS A 389 -11.66 26.64 15.22
N ASP A 390 -12.86 26.75 14.67
CA ASP A 390 -13.98 25.88 15.03
C ASP A 390 -13.79 24.47 14.42
N ALA A 391 -13.34 24.38 13.16
CA ALA A 391 -13.01 23.13 12.50
C ALA A 391 -11.88 22.36 13.19
N GLN A 392 -10.82 23.05 13.63
CA GLN A 392 -9.72 22.42 14.37
C GLN A 392 -10.11 21.86 15.73
N LYS A 393 -11.17 22.37 16.35
CA LYS A 393 -11.70 21.89 17.62
C LYS A 393 -12.70 20.76 17.45
N ALA A 394 -13.00 20.42 16.21
CA ALA A 394 -13.89 19.31 15.94
C ALA A 394 -13.31 18.02 16.53
N SER A 395 -14.11 17.35 17.34
CA SER A 395 -13.74 16.10 17.97
C SER A 395 -14.93 15.15 17.96
N LEU A 396 -14.63 13.87 17.91
CA LEU A 396 -15.65 12.84 17.98
C LEU A 396 -16.24 12.72 19.39
N SER A 397 -17.52 12.44 19.44
CA SER A 397 -18.23 12.20 20.72
C SER A 397 -18.05 10.77 21.24
N TYR A 398 -17.50 9.87 20.45
CA TYR A 398 -17.24 8.47 20.81
C TYR A 398 -15.94 7.98 20.15
N ALA A 399 -15.28 7.10 20.90
CA ALA A 399 -13.96 6.58 20.53
C ALA A 399 -13.96 5.11 20.11
N GLU A 400 -15.08 4.38 20.27
CA GLU A 400 -15.14 2.97 19.93
C GLU A 400 -15.15 2.76 18.40
N PRO A 401 -14.11 2.09 17.83
CA PRO A 401 -13.96 1.95 16.38
C PRO A 401 -15.16 1.32 15.68
N ALA A 402 -15.74 0.27 16.29
CA ALA A 402 -16.91 -0.40 15.73
C ALA A 402 -18.13 0.55 15.63
N SER A 403 -18.31 1.43 16.62
CA SER A 403 -19.40 2.41 16.60
C SER A 403 -19.19 3.47 15.50
N VAL A 404 -17.95 3.89 15.28
CA VAL A 404 -17.59 4.82 14.20
C VAL A 404 -17.83 4.18 12.83
N LEU A 405 -17.43 2.93 12.64
CA LEU A 405 -17.63 2.19 11.39
C LEU A 405 -19.12 1.98 11.08
N GLU A 406 -19.95 1.66 12.08
CA GLU A 406 -21.41 1.54 11.87
C GLU A 406 -22.05 2.90 11.54
N GLN A 407 -21.60 4.00 12.15
CA GLN A 407 -22.04 5.35 11.78
C GLN A 407 -21.66 5.66 10.33
N LEU A 408 -20.42 5.42 9.92
CA LEU A 408 -19.97 5.63 8.56
C LEU A 408 -20.79 4.80 7.57
N LYS A 409 -21.03 3.51 7.87
CA LYS A 409 -21.85 2.60 7.07
C LYS A 409 -23.30 3.08 6.92
N GLU A 410 -23.85 3.75 7.92
CA GLU A 410 -25.19 4.34 7.85
C GLU A 410 -25.17 5.63 7.01
N GLN A 411 -24.27 6.56 7.30
CA GLN A 411 -24.20 7.87 6.68
C GLN A 411 -23.86 7.80 5.18
N MET A 412 -22.96 6.91 4.79
CA MET A 412 -22.55 6.76 3.39
C MET A 412 -23.70 6.38 2.44
N GLN A 413 -24.81 5.83 2.96
CA GLN A 413 -25.95 5.41 2.12
C GLN A 413 -26.66 6.58 1.42
N ALA A 414 -26.36 7.83 1.80
CA ALA A 414 -26.85 9.01 1.11
C ALA A 414 -26.18 9.17 -0.29
N ASP A 415 -24.92 8.75 -0.41
CA ASP A 415 -24.06 9.04 -1.57
C ASP A 415 -23.59 7.77 -2.30
N PHE A 416 -23.57 6.62 -1.61
CA PHE A 416 -23.06 5.35 -2.14
C PHE A 416 -24.10 4.24 -2.09
N PRO A 417 -24.03 3.24 -2.97
CA PRO A 417 -24.83 2.02 -2.88
C PRO A 417 -24.71 1.37 -1.49
N LYS A 418 -25.82 0.78 -1.04
CA LYS A 418 -25.84 0.09 0.26
C LYS A 418 -24.70 -0.91 0.35
N ALA A 419 -23.93 -0.85 1.45
CA ALA A 419 -22.89 -1.82 1.74
C ALA A 419 -23.48 -3.24 1.81
N PRO A 420 -22.79 -4.24 1.25
CA PRO A 420 -23.16 -5.63 1.42
C PRO A 420 -23.19 -6.01 2.90
N ASP A 421 -24.01 -6.99 3.24
CA ASP A 421 -24.08 -7.54 4.58
C ASP A 421 -22.96 -8.59 4.77
N VAL A 422 -21.83 -8.15 5.31
CA VAL A 422 -20.64 -8.97 5.54
C VAL A 422 -20.14 -8.80 6.96
N SER A 423 -19.51 -9.85 7.47
CA SER A 423 -18.84 -9.82 8.76
C SER A 423 -17.47 -9.13 8.65
N TYR A 424 -17.09 -8.42 9.70
CA TYR A 424 -15.74 -7.91 9.89
C TYR A 424 -15.40 -7.89 11.38
N THR A 425 -14.12 -7.98 11.67
CA THR A 425 -13.59 -7.83 13.03
C THR A 425 -12.84 -6.52 13.17
N VAL A 426 -12.91 -5.92 14.36
CA VAL A 426 -12.08 -4.78 14.71
C VAL A 426 -11.22 -5.20 15.90
N SER A 427 -9.92 -5.20 15.73
CA SER A 427 -8.96 -5.68 16.72
C SER A 427 -7.89 -4.63 17.01
N PRO A 428 -7.38 -4.54 18.24
CA PRO A 428 -6.19 -3.73 18.49
C PRO A 428 -4.98 -4.37 17.81
N ILE A 429 -4.05 -3.53 17.36
CA ILE A 429 -2.69 -3.95 17.01
C ILE A 429 -2.01 -4.47 18.28
N GLU A 430 -1.19 -5.51 18.18
CA GLU A 430 -0.42 -6.01 19.33
C GLU A 430 0.54 -4.90 19.84
N GLU A 431 0.59 -4.71 21.17
CA GLU A 431 1.29 -3.59 21.82
C GLU A 431 2.75 -3.42 21.34
N CYS A 432 3.44 -4.53 21.11
CA CYS A 432 4.82 -4.54 20.64
C CYS A 432 5.00 -4.02 19.19
N MET A 433 3.92 -3.93 18.40
CA MET A 433 3.92 -3.47 17.02
C MET A 433 3.40 -2.04 16.85
N GLU A 434 2.80 -1.44 17.88
CA GLU A 434 2.14 -0.13 17.80
C GLU A 434 3.07 1.01 17.37
N ASP A 435 4.37 0.92 17.69
CA ASP A 435 5.38 1.92 17.32
C ASP A 435 5.77 1.86 15.83
N TYR A 436 5.41 0.78 15.15
CA TYR A 436 5.85 0.48 13.79
C TYR A 436 4.71 0.50 12.76
N LEU A 437 3.44 0.51 13.20
CA LEU A 437 2.30 0.38 12.33
C LEU A 437 1.43 1.64 12.29
N ALA A 438 0.66 1.76 11.21
CA ALA A 438 -0.30 2.83 10.95
C ALA A 438 -1.34 2.98 12.08
N PRO A 439 -2.05 4.13 12.16
CA PRO A 439 -3.17 4.33 13.08
C PRO A 439 -4.28 3.29 12.97
N ALA A 440 -4.53 2.80 11.76
CA ALA A 440 -5.37 1.65 11.46
C ALA A 440 -4.93 1.05 10.12
N TYR A 441 -5.30 -0.21 9.87
CA TYR A 441 -5.17 -0.83 8.56
C TYR A 441 -6.22 -1.94 8.37
N TYR A 442 -6.61 -2.15 7.13
CA TYR A 442 -7.51 -3.20 6.72
C TYR A 442 -6.75 -4.33 6.05
N ILE A 443 -6.98 -5.57 6.50
CA ILE A 443 -6.51 -6.75 5.79
C ILE A 443 -7.64 -7.28 4.93
N THR A 444 -7.39 -7.32 3.62
CA THR A 444 -8.35 -7.79 2.64
C THR A 444 -8.76 -9.24 2.90
N ALA A 445 -10.07 -9.49 2.81
CA ALA A 445 -10.59 -10.84 2.87
C ALA A 445 -10.12 -11.66 1.66
N PRO A 446 -10.00 -12.98 1.79
CA PRO A 446 -9.81 -13.86 0.63
C PRO A 446 -10.91 -13.68 -0.39
N ILE A 447 -10.58 -13.85 -1.66
CA ILE A 447 -11.53 -13.69 -2.78
C ILE A 447 -12.72 -14.62 -2.68
N ASP A 448 -12.53 -15.78 -2.08
CA ASP A 448 -13.53 -16.84 -1.87
C ASP A 448 -14.18 -16.86 -0.47
N ASP A 449 -13.75 -15.96 0.43
CA ASP A 449 -14.34 -15.80 1.77
C ASP A 449 -14.32 -14.33 2.23
N TYR A 450 -15.18 -13.53 1.62
CA TYR A 450 -15.30 -12.10 1.93
C TYR A 450 -16.04 -11.78 3.24
N ASN A 451 -16.20 -12.75 4.14
CA ASN A 451 -16.58 -12.53 5.54
C ASN A 451 -15.39 -12.52 6.51
N ALA A 452 -14.19 -12.84 6.03
CA ALA A 452 -12.97 -12.84 6.82
C ALA A 452 -12.24 -11.47 6.79
N ASN A 453 -13.00 -10.38 6.97
CA ASN A 453 -12.44 -9.03 6.98
C ASN A 453 -11.90 -8.66 8.36
N SER A 454 -10.76 -7.98 8.42
CA SER A 454 -10.16 -7.51 9.66
C SER A 454 -9.67 -6.07 9.52
N ILE A 455 -10.09 -5.21 10.45
CA ILE A 455 -9.55 -3.85 10.63
C ILE A 455 -8.78 -3.84 11.94
N TYR A 456 -7.53 -3.40 11.88
CA TYR A 456 -6.65 -3.28 13.04
C TYR A 456 -6.51 -1.82 13.43
N ILE A 457 -6.52 -1.56 14.73
CA ILE A 457 -6.47 -0.20 15.29
C ILE A 457 -5.25 -0.08 16.19
N ASN A 458 -4.44 0.92 15.95
CA ASN A 458 -3.32 1.28 16.81
C ASN A 458 -3.84 2.01 18.07
N ALA A 459 -3.66 1.40 19.23
CA ALA A 459 -4.16 1.96 20.50
C ALA A 459 -3.46 3.27 20.91
N LYS A 460 -2.30 3.60 20.33
CA LYS A 460 -1.62 4.90 20.53
C LYS A 460 -2.28 6.05 19.77
N THR A 461 -3.20 5.77 18.85
CA THR A 461 -3.91 6.80 18.09
C THR A 461 -4.96 7.47 18.96
N ASP A 462 -5.00 8.81 18.95
CA ASP A 462 -6.04 9.57 19.64
C ASP A 462 -7.39 9.42 18.92
N ALA A 463 -8.24 8.57 19.48
CA ALA A 463 -9.55 8.22 18.95
C ALA A 463 -10.57 9.39 18.98
N SER A 464 -10.25 10.53 19.60
CA SER A 464 -11.11 11.72 19.59
C SER A 464 -10.90 12.63 18.38
N THR A 465 -9.89 12.37 17.57
CA THR A 465 -9.50 13.24 16.44
C THR A 465 -10.33 12.98 15.19
N MET A 466 -10.52 14.02 14.36
CA MET A 466 -11.10 13.87 13.03
C MET A 466 -10.25 12.93 12.15
N ARG A 467 -8.95 12.93 12.32
CA ARG A 467 -8.05 12.02 11.65
C ARG A 467 -8.40 10.56 11.93
N TYR A 468 -8.66 10.18 13.16
CA TYR A 468 -9.09 8.83 13.48
C TYR A 468 -10.39 8.45 12.74
N PHE A 469 -11.33 9.38 12.65
CA PHE A 469 -12.59 9.19 11.92
C PHE A 469 -12.34 8.97 10.42
N THR A 470 -11.53 9.84 9.80
CA THR A 470 -11.25 9.75 8.38
C THR A 470 -10.41 8.52 8.04
N THR A 471 -9.47 8.11 8.91
CA THR A 471 -8.73 6.85 8.76
C THR A 471 -9.68 5.64 8.80
N LEU A 472 -10.66 5.62 9.71
CA LEU A 472 -11.65 4.53 9.73
C LEU A 472 -12.58 4.55 8.50
N ALA A 473 -12.83 5.71 7.91
CA ALA A 473 -13.53 5.80 6.63
C ALA A 473 -12.68 5.24 5.49
N HIS A 474 -11.38 5.55 5.47
CA HIS A 474 -10.39 5.04 4.52
C HIS A 474 -10.31 3.51 4.56
N GLU A 475 -10.12 2.92 5.75
CA GLU A 475 -9.93 1.48 5.92
C GLU A 475 -11.25 0.69 5.83
N GLY A 476 -12.35 1.28 6.29
CA GLY A 476 -13.64 0.60 6.44
C GLY A 476 -14.70 1.03 5.44
N PHE A 477 -15.60 1.93 5.88
CA PHE A 477 -16.75 2.39 5.10
C PHE A 477 -16.73 3.90 4.88
N PRO A 478 -16.81 4.35 3.61
CA PRO A 478 -16.92 3.61 2.34
C PRO A 478 -15.59 3.26 1.66
N GLY A 479 -14.49 3.11 2.42
CA GLY A 479 -13.13 2.91 1.94
C GLY A 479 -12.81 1.50 1.46
N HIS A 480 -11.63 0.99 1.83
CA HIS A 480 -11.07 -0.26 1.33
C HIS A 480 -11.95 -1.48 1.54
N LEU A 481 -12.49 -1.66 2.75
CA LEU A 481 -13.38 -2.80 3.03
C LEU A 481 -14.59 -2.77 2.10
N TYR A 482 -15.26 -1.63 1.99
CA TYR A 482 -16.42 -1.49 1.11
C TYR A 482 -16.06 -1.73 -0.35
N GLN A 483 -15.00 -1.09 -0.88
CA GLN A 483 -14.54 -1.25 -2.25
C GLN A 483 -14.23 -2.72 -2.57
N THR A 484 -13.49 -3.40 -1.70
CA THR A 484 -13.10 -4.80 -1.86
C THR A 484 -14.32 -5.72 -1.95
N ILE A 485 -15.25 -5.59 -1.00
CA ILE A 485 -16.46 -6.44 -0.98
C ILE A 485 -17.37 -6.18 -2.18
N MET A 486 -17.57 -4.91 -2.56
CA MET A 486 -18.34 -4.55 -3.75
C MET A 486 -17.70 -5.13 -5.01
N SER A 487 -16.37 -5.10 -5.12
CA SER A 487 -15.62 -5.70 -6.22
C SER A 487 -15.82 -7.23 -6.26
N TYR A 488 -15.64 -7.92 -5.14
CA TYR A 488 -15.79 -9.38 -5.07
C TYR A 488 -17.20 -9.87 -5.38
N GLN A 489 -18.23 -9.13 -4.95
CA GLN A 489 -19.63 -9.45 -5.22
C GLN A 489 -20.11 -9.06 -6.62
N SER A 490 -19.31 -8.32 -7.39
CA SER A 490 -19.70 -7.87 -8.73
C SER A 490 -19.70 -8.96 -9.80
N GLY A 491 -19.22 -10.18 -9.49
CA GLY A 491 -19.14 -11.31 -10.42
C GLY A 491 -18.08 -11.14 -11.52
N LEU A 492 -17.07 -10.32 -11.27
CA LEU A 492 -15.91 -10.15 -12.15
C LEU A 492 -15.05 -11.42 -12.16
N PRO A 493 -14.31 -11.70 -13.26
CA PRO A 493 -13.33 -12.76 -13.26
C PRO A 493 -12.31 -12.60 -12.12
N ALA A 494 -11.95 -13.70 -11.45
CA ALA A 494 -11.07 -13.68 -10.27
C ALA A 494 -9.71 -13.00 -10.51
N ILE A 495 -9.18 -13.08 -11.72
CA ILE A 495 -7.94 -12.37 -12.10
C ILE A 495 -8.02 -10.85 -11.82
N ARG A 496 -9.22 -10.25 -11.98
CA ARG A 496 -9.43 -8.81 -11.72
C ARG A 496 -9.18 -8.42 -10.25
N SER A 497 -9.31 -9.37 -9.33
CA SER A 497 -9.12 -9.14 -7.88
C SER A 497 -7.65 -9.18 -7.45
N ILE A 498 -6.74 -9.63 -8.33
CA ILE A 498 -5.30 -9.70 -8.02
C ILE A 498 -4.44 -8.82 -8.93
N LEU A 499 -5.04 -8.14 -9.92
CA LEU A 499 -4.33 -7.11 -10.67
C LEU A 499 -4.15 -5.89 -9.75
N ASN A 500 -2.90 -5.49 -9.59
CA ASN A 500 -2.57 -4.38 -8.70
C ASN A 500 -2.66 -3.04 -9.45
N TYR A 501 -3.59 -2.17 -9.02
CA TYR A 501 -3.75 -0.80 -9.49
C TYR A 501 -3.80 0.15 -8.28
N PRO A 502 -2.64 0.50 -7.67
CA PRO A 502 -2.61 1.30 -6.44
C PRO A 502 -3.38 2.61 -6.54
N GLY A 503 -3.24 3.34 -7.66
CA GLY A 503 -3.96 4.60 -7.86
C GLY A 503 -5.49 4.46 -7.88
N TYR A 504 -6.01 3.30 -8.27
CA TYR A 504 -7.44 3.02 -8.17
C TYR A 504 -7.87 2.68 -6.74
N VAL A 505 -7.11 1.87 -6.04
CA VAL A 505 -7.41 1.42 -4.68
C VAL A 505 -7.26 2.57 -3.69
N GLU A 506 -6.08 3.19 -3.68
CA GLU A 506 -5.75 4.30 -2.77
C GLU A 506 -6.48 5.59 -3.12
N GLY A 507 -6.63 5.83 -4.41
CA GLY A 507 -7.39 6.98 -4.88
C GLY A 507 -8.84 6.95 -4.44
N TRP A 508 -9.50 5.79 -4.49
CA TRP A 508 -10.83 5.59 -3.92
C TRP A 508 -10.84 5.88 -2.41
N ALA A 509 -9.93 5.27 -1.66
CA ALA A 509 -9.87 5.43 -0.22
C ALA A 509 -9.61 6.88 0.21
N THR A 510 -8.74 7.60 -0.50
CA THR A 510 -8.48 9.02 -0.27
C THR A 510 -9.69 9.90 -0.61
N TYR A 511 -10.38 9.60 -1.72
CA TYR A 511 -11.61 10.30 -2.08
C TYR A 511 -12.67 10.18 -0.98
N VAL A 512 -12.94 8.97 -0.52
CA VAL A 512 -13.94 8.74 0.52
C VAL A 512 -13.49 9.21 1.91
N GLU A 513 -12.20 9.24 2.18
CA GLU A 513 -11.62 9.87 3.36
C GLU A 513 -12.02 11.36 3.43
N MET A 514 -11.84 12.10 2.33
CA MET A 514 -12.26 13.51 2.26
C MET A 514 -13.78 13.68 2.29
N MET A 515 -14.55 12.80 1.64
CA MET A 515 -16.01 12.77 1.75
C MET A 515 -16.48 12.56 3.21
N SER A 516 -15.74 11.78 3.99
CA SER A 516 -16.13 11.40 5.34
C SER A 516 -16.22 12.57 6.32
N TYR A 517 -15.56 13.71 6.08
CA TYR A 517 -15.75 14.91 6.88
C TYR A 517 -17.22 15.35 6.93
N HIS A 518 -17.99 15.13 5.85
CA HIS A 518 -19.42 15.43 5.78
C HIS A 518 -20.27 14.44 6.58
N TYR A 519 -19.72 13.26 6.90
CA TYR A 519 -20.39 12.24 7.73
C TYR A 519 -20.06 12.39 9.24
N ALA A 520 -19.12 13.25 9.59
CA ALA A 520 -18.68 13.45 10.98
C ALA A 520 -19.62 14.30 11.84
N GLY A 521 -20.76 14.72 11.29
CA GLY A 521 -21.72 15.60 12.00
C GLY A 521 -21.22 17.04 12.17
N LEU A 522 -20.23 17.43 11.39
CA LEU A 522 -19.72 18.79 11.33
C LEU A 522 -20.70 19.71 10.60
N ARG A 523 -20.56 21.02 10.84
CA ARG A 523 -21.20 22.01 9.98
C ARG A 523 -20.60 21.95 8.58
N GLU A 524 -21.42 22.07 7.54
CA GLU A 524 -21.04 21.84 6.14
C GLU A 524 -19.80 22.64 5.70
N ASP A 525 -19.75 23.94 6.04
CA ASP A 525 -18.60 24.79 5.72
C ASP A 525 -17.30 24.36 6.42
N ALA A 526 -17.40 23.76 7.61
CA ALA A 526 -16.26 23.23 8.35
C ALA A 526 -15.78 21.90 7.74
N ALA A 527 -16.69 21.02 7.37
CA ALA A 527 -16.37 19.77 6.68
C ALA A 527 -15.68 20.05 5.33
N THR A 528 -16.26 20.92 4.52
CA THR A 528 -15.67 21.37 3.24
C THR A 528 -14.27 21.97 3.45
N LEU A 529 -14.08 22.83 4.46
CA LEU A 529 -12.78 23.43 4.72
C LEU A 529 -11.71 22.39 5.08
N LEU A 530 -12.06 21.37 5.86
CA LEU A 530 -11.13 20.28 6.21
C LEU A 530 -10.78 19.43 4.99
N ALA A 531 -11.75 19.09 4.15
CA ALA A 531 -11.52 18.36 2.91
C ALA A 531 -10.60 19.13 1.93
N LEU A 532 -10.88 20.42 1.71
CA LEU A 532 -10.04 21.30 0.89
C LEU A 532 -8.61 21.42 1.43
N ASN A 533 -8.48 21.51 2.75
CA ASN A 533 -7.16 21.56 3.40
C ASN A 533 -6.37 20.27 3.17
N GLN A 534 -7.00 19.11 3.30
CA GLN A 534 -6.35 17.83 3.06
C GLN A 534 -5.95 17.69 1.58
N SER A 535 -6.84 18.02 0.64
CA SER A 535 -6.55 18.01 -0.79
C SER A 535 -5.38 18.94 -1.16
N ALA A 536 -5.39 20.19 -0.67
CA ALA A 536 -4.30 21.14 -0.89
C ALA A 536 -2.96 20.59 -0.37
N LEU A 537 -2.97 19.97 0.80
CA LEU A 537 -1.77 19.39 1.39
C LEU A 537 -1.23 18.21 0.59
N LEU A 538 -2.06 17.27 0.18
CA LEU A 538 -1.66 16.17 -0.71
C LEU A 538 -1.04 16.71 -2.01
N SER A 539 -1.58 17.81 -2.55
CA SER A 539 -1.03 18.47 -3.73
C SER A 539 0.38 19.05 -3.51
N LEU A 540 0.72 19.49 -2.28
CA LEU A 540 2.07 19.93 -1.93
C LEU A 540 3.04 18.76 -1.91
N TYR A 541 2.64 17.63 -1.34
CA TYR A 541 3.45 16.41 -1.35
C TYR A 541 3.72 15.92 -2.76
N ALA A 542 2.69 15.79 -3.61
CA ALA A 542 2.86 15.35 -4.99
C ALA A 542 3.75 16.30 -5.80
N SER A 543 3.62 17.63 -5.59
CA SER A 543 4.53 18.59 -6.24
C SER A 543 5.96 18.45 -5.72
N THR A 544 6.13 18.09 -4.45
CA THR A 544 7.47 17.89 -3.86
C THR A 544 8.09 16.58 -4.39
N ASP A 545 7.31 15.54 -4.54
CA ASP A 545 7.74 14.26 -5.10
C ASP A 545 8.24 14.42 -6.53
N ILE A 546 7.45 15.03 -7.41
CA ILE A 546 7.86 15.35 -8.78
C ILE A 546 9.10 16.28 -8.77
N GLY A 547 9.09 17.29 -7.91
CA GLY A 547 10.20 18.21 -7.75
C GLY A 547 11.51 17.50 -7.43
N ILE A 548 11.51 16.57 -6.49
CA ILE A 548 12.70 15.82 -6.06
C ILE A 548 13.09 14.80 -7.12
N HIS A 549 12.17 13.95 -7.55
CA HIS A 549 12.49 12.76 -8.35
C HIS A 549 12.60 13.04 -9.85
N TYR A 550 11.98 14.10 -10.35
CA TYR A 550 11.99 14.44 -11.77
C TYR A 550 12.73 15.75 -12.07
N ASP A 551 12.42 16.84 -11.34
CA ASP A 551 13.02 18.15 -11.58
C ASP A 551 14.39 18.34 -10.90
N GLY A 552 14.67 17.53 -9.86
CA GLY A 552 15.94 17.52 -9.14
C GLY A 552 16.06 18.57 -8.03
N TRP A 553 14.95 18.85 -7.34
CA TRP A 553 14.96 19.75 -6.19
C TRP A 553 15.90 19.27 -5.10
N SER A 554 16.66 20.21 -4.57
CA SER A 554 17.42 20.04 -3.35
C SER A 554 16.54 20.27 -2.12
N LEU A 555 17.03 19.91 -0.93
CA LEU A 555 16.36 20.28 0.32
C LEU A 555 16.10 21.80 0.42
N ALA A 556 17.01 22.64 -0.09
CA ALA A 556 16.81 24.09 -0.07
C ALA A 556 15.66 24.53 -0.99
N ASP A 557 15.50 23.91 -2.16
CA ASP A 557 14.37 24.16 -3.06
C ASP A 557 13.07 23.71 -2.43
N THR A 558 13.06 22.55 -1.78
CA THR A 558 11.93 22.03 -1.03
C THR A 558 11.53 22.97 0.10
N ILE A 559 12.48 23.41 0.94
CA ILE A 559 12.23 24.40 2.00
C ILE A 559 11.60 25.67 1.42
N LYS A 560 12.14 26.19 0.32
CA LYS A 560 11.59 27.37 -0.34
C LYS A 560 10.16 27.15 -0.79
N PHE A 561 9.87 26.02 -1.46
CA PHE A 561 8.53 25.67 -1.93
C PHE A 561 7.52 25.62 -0.78
N TRP A 562 7.83 24.91 0.31
CA TRP A 562 6.94 24.80 1.45
C TRP A 562 6.75 26.11 2.19
N ASN A 563 7.79 26.95 2.27
CA ASN A 563 7.71 28.31 2.83
C ASN A 563 6.73 29.22 2.05
N ASP A 564 6.65 29.06 0.72
CA ASP A 564 5.71 29.83 -0.11
C ASP A 564 4.25 29.54 0.26
N TYR A 565 3.99 28.39 0.92
CA TYR A 565 2.69 27.98 1.45
C TYR A 565 2.57 28.13 2.97
N GLY A 566 3.51 28.83 3.63
CA GLY A 566 3.45 29.17 5.05
C GLY A 566 3.94 28.05 5.99
N ILE A 567 4.45 26.95 5.45
CA ILE A 567 5.05 25.86 6.23
C ILE A 567 6.56 26.11 6.28
N SER A 568 7.08 26.55 7.44
CA SER A 568 8.41 27.11 7.56
C SER A 568 9.34 26.41 8.54
N ASP A 569 8.89 25.33 9.19
CA ASP A 569 9.77 24.53 10.04
C ASP A 569 10.74 23.69 9.21
N PRO A 570 12.05 24.01 9.23
CA PRO A 570 13.01 23.35 8.36
C PRO A 570 13.25 21.88 8.72
N ASP A 571 13.06 21.51 9.99
CA ASP A 571 13.27 20.12 10.43
C ASP A 571 12.15 19.22 9.92
N THR A 572 10.89 19.65 10.03
CA THR A 572 9.73 18.97 9.43
C THR A 572 9.89 18.84 7.91
N ILE A 573 10.31 19.91 7.22
CA ILE A 573 10.51 19.85 5.76
C ILE A 573 11.66 18.90 5.39
N ALA A 574 12.71 18.84 6.20
CA ALA A 574 13.81 17.91 5.98
C ALA A 574 13.38 16.45 6.19
N GLU A 575 12.44 16.18 7.09
CA GLU A 575 11.83 14.85 7.24
C GLU A 575 10.98 14.49 6.03
N ILE A 576 10.15 15.40 5.55
CA ILE A 576 9.36 15.23 4.31
C ILE A 576 10.30 14.92 3.13
N TYR A 577 11.38 15.68 2.99
CA TYR A 577 12.37 15.48 1.93
C TYR A 577 13.00 14.08 1.98
N ARG A 578 13.43 13.64 3.16
CA ARG A 578 14.02 12.30 3.36
C ARG A 578 13.02 11.17 3.09
N TYR A 579 11.80 11.35 3.57
CA TYR A 579 10.72 10.39 3.35
C TYR A 579 10.44 10.22 1.85
N ILE A 580 10.23 11.32 1.12
CA ILE A 580 9.96 11.30 -0.32
C ILE A 580 11.10 10.63 -1.09
N ILE A 581 12.37 10.87 -0.73
CA ILE A 581 13.50 10.17 -1.36
C ILE A 581 13.41 8.66 -1.19
N SER A 582 12.90 8.18 -0.05
CA SER A 582 12.78 6.74 0.20
C SER A 582 11.59 6.09 -0.49
N GLU A 583 10.55 6.86 -0.83
CA GLU A 583 9.26 6.38 -1.33
C GLU A 583 8.81 7.22 -2.53
N PRO A 584 9.42 7.05 -3.72
CA PRO A 584 8.97 7.75 -4.92
C PRO A 584 7.53 7.40 -5.27
N VAL A 585 6.75 8.41 -5.66
CA VAL A 585 5.34 8.27 -6.09
C VAL A 585 4.44 7.67 -5.00
N SER A 586 4.80 7.82 -3.72
CA SER A 586 3.96 7.39 -2.60
C SER A 586 2.67 8.22 -2.45
N TYR A 587 2.58 9.37 -3.11
CA TYR A 587 1.42 10.27 -3.10
C TYR A 587 0.51 10.08 -4.33
N THR A 588 0.24 8.85 -4.67
CA THR A 588 -0.58 8.44 -5.84
C THR A 588 -2.03 8.88 -5.74
N HIS A 589 -2.47 9.28 -4.57
CA HIS A 589 -3.86 9.50 -4.20
C HIS A 589 -4.53 10.71 -4.85
N LEU A 590 -3.77 11.63 -5.41
CA LEU A 590 -4.31 12.90 -5.92
C LEU A 590 -5.17 12.81 -7.16
N ARG A 591 -5.00 11.77 -7.97
CA ARG A 591 -5.75 11.64 -9.23
C ARG A 591 -7.17 11.13 -9.08
N ALA A 592 -7.51 10.49 -7.97
CA ALA A 592 -8.86 9.98 -7.75
C ALA A 592 -9.94 11.08 -7.77
N HIS A 593 -9.56 12.33 -7.51
CA HIS A 593 -10.46 13.48 -7.56
C HIS A 593 -10.84 13.97 -8.95
N GLU A 594 -10.17 13.52 -10.01
CA GLU A 594 -10.32 14.09 -11.35
C GLU A 594 -11.01 13.15 -12.35
N THR A 595 -11.28 11.91 -11.95
CA THR A 595 -12.08 10.97 -12.74
C THR A 595 -13.51 10.95 -12.21
N GLU A 596 -14.29 11.97 -12.55
CA GLU A 596 -15.75 11.90 -12.50
C GLU A 596 -16.29 10.97 -13.60
#